data_601b42be5becfab548c086f7685a4c34
#
_entry.id   601b42be5becfab548c086f7685a4c34
#
_cell.length_a   1.000
_cell.length_b   1.000
_cell.length_c   1.000
_cell.angle_alpha   90.00
_cell.angle_beta   90.00
_cell.angle_gamma   90.00
#
_symmetry.space_group_name_H-M   'P 1'
#
loop_
_entity.id
_entity.type
_entity.pdbx_description
1 polymer ?
#
loop_
_entity_poly.entity_id
_entity_poly.type
_entity_poly.pdbx_seq_one_letter_code
_entity_poly.pdbx_strand_id
1 'polypeptide(L)'
;MMKILNLIILLLLSNSVLSQKKNKKNIYPHSTSAEQRLKGYNDRLNLNSKSIVKNISFRNIGPTVMSGRVVDLDINPDDPSHFYVAYASGGLWETKNHGNSFVSLFDNQMVMTIGDIKVDWQNDIIYVGSGENNSSRSSYSGNGIYKSVDNGKSWDNIGLQESHHIGRIIIHPQNPDIIWVASLGHLYSSSNERGVYKSLDGGLTWTNKLYVNDYTGAIDLVIDE
;
A
#
# COMPACT_ATOMS: atom_id res chain seq x y z
N MET A 1 3.66 68.67 -2.39
CA MET A 1 3.78 67.64 -3.45
C MET A 1 4.39 66.29 -2.96
N MET A 2 5.55 66.31 -2.28
CA MET A 2 6.25 65.09 -1.84
C MET A 2 5.45 64.15 -0.90
N LYS A 3 4.64 64.72 0.05
CA LYS A 3 3.80 63.91 0.97
C LYS A 3 2.66 63.14 0.28
N ILE A 4 2.09 63.74 -0.79
CA ILE A 4 1.02 63.10 -1.58
C ILE A 4 1.58 61.95 -2.44
N LEU A 5 2.78 62.17 -3.00
CA LEU A 5 3.47 61.14 -3.80
C LEU A 5 3.81 59.90 -2.96
N ASN A 6 4.29 60.09 -1.72
CA ASN A 6 4.57 59.00 -0.79
C ASN A 6 3.29 58.23 -0.38
N LEU A 7 2.17 58.90 -0.21
CA LEU A 7 0.89 58.24 0.09
C LEU A 7 0.38 57.41 -1.07
N ILE A 8 0.54 57.88 -2.32
CA ILE A 8 0.16 57.16 -3.52
C ILE A 8 1.04 55.91 -3.70
N ILE A 9 2.35 55.98 -3.45
CA ILE A 9 3.27 54.84 -3.50
C ILE A 9 2.91 53.81 -2.43
N LEU A 10 2.55 54.24 -1.21
CA LEU A 10 2.12 53.30 -0.14
C LEU A 10 0.82 52.61 -0.48
N LEU A 11 -0.15 53.27 -1.11
CA LEU A 11 -1.41 52.70 -1.57
C LEU A 11 -1.22 51.73 -2.74
N LEU A 12 -0.29 51.97 -3.65
CA LEU A 12 0.04 51.06 -4.74
C LEU A 12 0.76 49.79 -4.23
N LEU A 13 1.63 49.93 -3.23
CA LEU A 13 2.30 48.79 -2.60
C LEU A 13 1.33 47.89 -1.80
N SER A 14 0.32 48.52 -1.12
CA SER A 14 -0.69 47.75 -0.39
C SER A 14 -1.59 46.91 -1.30
N ASN A 15 -1.93 47.44 -2.49
CA ASN A 15 -2.72 46.68 -3.48
C ASN A 15 -1.95 45.54 -4.12
N SER A 16 -0.63 45.62 -4.28
CA SER A 16 0.19 44.53 -4.79
C SER A 16 0.33 43.36 -3.80
N VAL A 17 0.31 43.66 -2.48
CA VAL A 17 0.32 42.61 -1.43
C VAL A 17 -1.03 41.90 -1.32
N LEU A 18 -2.15 42.61 -1.53
CA LEU A 18 -3.49 42.01 -1.52
C LEU A 18 -3.77 41.16 -2.77
N SER A 19 -3.09 41.46 -3.90
CA SER A 19 -3.26 40.67 -5.14
C SER A 19 -2.61 39.31 -5.11
N GLN A 20 -1.76 39.00 -4.13
CA GLN A 20 -1.08 37.68 -4.04
C GLN A 20 -1.89 36.58 -3.34
N LYS A 21 -3.05 36.91 -2.76
CA LYS A 21 -4.02 35.89 -2.32
C LYS A 21 -4.92 35.42 -3.46
N LYS A 22 -4.36 35.02 -4.58
CA LYS A 22 -5.07 34.09 -5.45
C LYS A 22 -5.17 32.77 -4.66
N ASN A 23 -6.40 32.42 -4.28
CA ASN A 23 -6.73 31.05 -3.90
C ASN A 23 -6.21 30.15 -5.02
N LYS A 24 -5.02 29.58 -4.88
CA LYS A 24 -4.63 28.42 -5.64
C LYS A 24 -5.65 27.37 -5.21
N LYS A 25 -6.70 27.14 -6.00
CA LYS A 25 -7.42 25.87 -5.94
C LYS A 25 -6.32 24.83 -6.07
N ASN A 26 -6.04 24.12 -5.01
CA ASN A 26 -5.20 22.95 -5.11
C ASN A 26 -5.95 21.99 -6.03
N ILE A 27 -5.66 22.06 -7.33
CA ILE A 27 -6.16 21.11 -8.30
C ILE A 27 -5.26 19.89 -8.09
N TYR A 28 -5.64 19.05 -7.13
CA TYR A 28 -5.06 17.72 -7.03
C TYR A 28 -5.52 16.93 -8.24
N PRO A 29 -4.63 16.26 -8.97
CA PRO A 29 -5.04 15.39 -10.04
C PRO A 29 -5.96 14.30 -9.47
N HIS A 30 -6.94 13.89 -10.24
CA HIS A 30 -7.76 12.74 -9.89
C HIS A 30 -6.88 11.49 -9.80
N SER A 31 -7.13 10.65 -8.80
CA SER A 31 -6.47 9.36 -8.69
C SER A 31 -6.85 8.46 -9.87
N THR A 32 -5.91 7.63 -10.32
CA THR A 32 -6.20 6.54 -11.26
C THR A 32 -7.02 5.48 -10.53
N SER A 33 -8.21 5.16 -11.02
CA SER A 33 -9.10 4.17 -10.38
C SER A 33 -8.49 2.77 -10.36
N ALA A 34 -8.93 1.92 -9.43
CA ALA A 34 -8.53 0.52 -9.37
C ALA A 34 -8.84 -0.22 -10.67
N GLU A 35 -10.00 0.06 -11.29
CA GLU A 35 -10.39 -0.51 -12.58
C GLU A 35 -9.38 -0.20 -13.69
N GLN A 36 -8.94 1.06 -13.81
CA GLN A 36 -7.94 1.46 -14.81
C GLN A 36 -6.59 0.81 -14.55
N ARG A 37 -6.19 0.69 -13.28
CA ARG A 37 -4.94 0.03 -12.87
C ARG A 37 -4.97 -1.46 -13.18
N LEU A 38 -6.09 -2.13 -12.84
CA LEU A 38 -6.32 -3.54 -13.12
C LEU A 38 -6.35 -3.83 -14.62
N LYS A 39 -6.99 -2.95 -15.41
CA LYS A 39 -6.95 -3.04 -16.87
C LYS A 39 -5.52 -3.02 -17.41
N GLY A 40 -4.69 -2.08 -16.96
CA GLY A 40 -3.28 -2.00 -17.36
C GLY A 40 -2.48 -3.25 -17.01
N TYR A 41 -2.74 -3.83 -15.84
CA TYR A 41 -2.14 -5.10 -15.42
C TYR A 41 -2.56 -6.26 -16.34
N ASN A 42 -3.85 -6.40 -16.62
CA ASN A 42 -4.38 -7.45 -17.51
C ASN A 42 -3.88 -7.29 -18.95
N ASP A 43 -3.76 -6.07 -19.45
CA ASP A 43 -3.16 -5.79 -20.75
C ASP A 43 -1.69 -6.25 -20.79
N ARG A 44 -0.93 -6.04 -19.73
CA ARG A 44 0.45 -6.55 -19.58
C ARG A 44 0.49 -8.08 -19.63
N LEU A 45 -0.39 -8.76 -18.87
CA LEU A 45 -0.45 -10.22 -18.87
C LEU A 45 -0.80 -10.77 -20.26
N ASN A 46 -1.74 -10.13 -20.95
CA ASN A 46 -2.13 -10.50 -22.31
C ASN A 46 -0.97 -10.33 -23.31
N LEU A 47 -0.23 -9.22 -23.22
CA LEU A 47 0.98 -9.01 -24.04
C LEU A 47 2.04 -10.08 -23.75
N ASN A 48 2.28 -10.40 -22.48
CA ASN A 48 3.22 -11.43 -22.10
C ASN A 48 2.83 -12.81 -22.65
N SER A 49 1.55 -13.18 -22.57
CA SER A 49 1.05 -14.46 -23.09
C SER A 49 1.24 -14.64 -24.62
N LYS A 50 1.25 -13.53 -25.37
CA LYS A 50 1.45 -13.48 -26.83
C LYS A 50 2.90 -13.23 -27.23
N SER A 51 3.79 -12.99 -26.28
CA SER A 51 5.19 -12.69 -26.55
C SER A 51 5.89 -13.87 -27.20
N ILE A 52 6.72 -13.60 -28.22
CA ILE A 52 7.57 -14.61 -28.86
C ILE A 52 8.65 -15.15 -27.91
N VAL A 53 8.98 -14.39 -26.84
CA VAL A 53 9.97 -14.77 -25.83
C VAL A 53 9.34 -15.33 -24.56
N LYS A 54 8.03 -15.59 -24.52
CA LYS A 54 7.31 -16.06 -23.33
C LYS A 54 7.86 -17.37 -22.74
N ASN A 55 8.48 -18.21 -23.57
CA ASN A 55 9.06 -19.49 -23.17
C ASN A 55 10.55 -19.39 -22.83
N ILE A 56 11.14 -18.19 -22.90
CA ILE A 56 12.53 -17.96 -22.50
C ILE A 56 12.52 -17.65 -21.00
N SER A 57 13.18 -18.50 -20.22
CA SER A 57 13.35 -18.26 -18.80
C SER A 57 14.42 -17.19 -18.58
N PHE A 58 14.04 -16.06 -18.00
CA PHE A 58 14.97 -15.03 -17.57
C PHE A 58 15.32 -15.26 -16.11
N ARG A 59 16.61 -15.25 -15.79
CA ARG A 59 17.10 -15.28 -14.41
C ARG A 59 17.42 -13.84 -13.97
N ASN A 60 16.85 -13.40 -12.89
CA ASN A 60 17.27 -12.17 -12.25
C ASN A 60 18.72 -12.32 -11.75
N ILE A 61 19.62 -11.46 -12.20
CA ILE A 61 21.04 -11.45 -11.81
C ILE A 61 21.40 -10.26 -10.91
N GLY A 62 20.44 -9.47 -10.51
CA GLY A 62 20.63 -8.35 -9.61
C GLY A 62 19.56 -7.27 -9.70
N PRO A 63 19.57 -6.34 -8.75
CA PRO A 63 20.47 -6.29 -7.59
C PRO A 63 20.29 -7.51 -6.67
N THR A 64 21.41 -7.98 -6.09
CA THR A 64 21.42 -9.13 -5.19
C THR A 64 21.21 -8.75 -3.72
N VAL A 65 21.07 -7.45 -3.47
CA VAL A 65 20.81 -6.88 -2.16
C VAL A 65 19.39 -6.34 -2.15
N MET A 66 18.61 -6.75 -1.17
CA MET A 66 17.30 -6.21 -0.91
C MET A 66 17.41 -4.70 -0.63
N SER A 67 16.53 -3.92 -1.22
CA SER A 67 16.59 -2.47 -1.14
C SER A 67 15.25 -1.91 -0.72
N GLY A 68 15.30 -0.84 0.07
CA GLY A 68 14.14 -0.13 0.56
C GLY A 68 13.99 -0.21 2.08
N ARG A 69 12.95 0.42 2.59
CA ARG A 69 12.60 0.36 4.01
C ARG A 69 11.88 -0.94 4.32
N VAL A 70 12.30 -1.64 5.35
CA VAL A 70 11.49 -2.70 5.96
C VAL A 70 10.30 -2.01 6.63
N VAL A 71 9.11 -2.46 6.30
CA VAL A 71 7.86 -1.94 6.89
C VAL A 71 7.30 -2.90 7.91
N ASP A 72 7.54 -4.20 7.72
CA ASP A 72 7.06 -5.21 8.65
C ASP A 72 7.86 -6.51 8.58
N LEU A 73 7.75 -7.31 9.62
CA LEU A 73 8.33 -8.64 9.80
C LEU A 73 7.29 -9.55 10.43
N ASP A 74 7.15 -10.77 9.90
CA ASP A 74 6.37 -11.81 10.58
C ASP A 74 7.23 -13.07 10.72
N ILE A 75 7.39 -13.53 11.98
CA ILE A 75 8.33 -14.58 12.35
C ILE A 75 7.54 -15.80 12.78
N ASN A 76 7.94 -16.98 12.30
CA ASN A 76 7.35 -18.23 12.73
C ASN A 76 7.61 -18.45 14.23
N PRO A 77 6.56 -18.53 15.07
CA PRO A 77 6.72 -18.70 16.52
C PRO A 77 7.37 -20.04 16.90
N ASP A 78 7.21 -21.07 16.05
CA ASP A 78 7.74 -22.42 16.29
C ASP A 78 9.15 -22.61 15.72
N ASP A 79 9.52 -21.80 14.71
CA ASP A 79 10.85 -21.83 14.08
C ASP A 79 11.33 -20.41 13.75
N PRO A 80 12.03 -19.72 14.65
CA PRO A 80 12.52 -18.36 14.42
C PRO A 80 13.57 -18.24 13.29
N SER A 81 14.06 -19.36 12.72
CA SER A 81 14.88 -19.32 11.52
C SER A 81 14.09 -18.99 10.26
N HIS A 82 12.75 -19.18 10.30
CA HIS A 82 11.81 -18.94 9.23
C HIS A 82 11.03 -17.67 9.50
N PHE A 83 11.17 -16.66 8.64
CA PHE A 83 10.42 -15.41 8.73
C PHE A 83 10.27 -14.74 7.37
N TYR A 84 9.31 -13.82 7.31
CA TYR A 84 9.07 -12.97 6.15
C TYR A 84 9.49 -11.53 6.44
N VAL A 85 10.01 -10.87 5.40
CA VAL A 85 10.41 -9.45 5.45
C VAL A 85 9.66 -8.70 4.36
N ALA A 86 8.88 -7.71 4.77
CA ALA A 86 8.14 -6.84 3.87
C ALA A 86 8.87 -5.51 3.67
N TYR A 87 9.07 -5.15 2.41
CA TYR A 87 9.70 -3.89 2.03
C TYR A 87 8.66 -2.92 1.45
N ALA A 88 8.78 -1.65 1.80
CA ALA A 88 7.90 -0.58 1.32
C ALA A 88 7.78 -0.53 -0.21
N SER A 89 8.84 -0.85 -0.93
CA SER A 89 8.90 -0.84 -2.39
C SER A 89 9.67 -2.02 -3.00
N GLY A 90 10.10 -2.97 -2.17
CA GLY A 90 10.93 -4.11 -2.56
C GLY A 90 10.23 -5.47 -2.52
N GLY A 91 8.92 -5.50 -2.32
CA GLY A 91 8.15 -6.73 -2.26
C GLY A 91 8.29 -7.52 -0.96
N LEU A 92 7.88 -8.77 -0.99
CA LEU A 92 7.93 -9.71 0.11
C LEU A 92 9.03 -10.74 -0.09
N TRP A 93 9.80 -10.98 0.96
CA TRP A 93 10.93 -11.90 0.97
C TRP A 93 10.80 -12.90 2.10
N GLU A 94 11.13 -14.16 1.81
CA GLU A 94 11.14 -15.28 2.76
C GLU A 94 12.58 -15.73 3.04
N THR A 95 12.88 -16.01 4.30
CA THR A 95 14.08 -16.77 4.71
C THR A 95 13.68 -17.94 5.58
N LYS A 96 14.41 -19.07 5.43
CA LYS A 96 14.28 -20.29 6.27
C LYS A 96 15.61 -20.66 6.95
N ASN A 97 16.53 -19.74 7.04
CA ASN A 97 17.87 -20.01 7.54
C ASN A 97 18.49 -18.79 8.24
N HIS A 98 17.71 -18.14 9.11
CA HIS A 98 18.12 -16.97 9.90
C HIS A 98 18.62 -15.79 9.04
N GLY A 99 18.05 -15.59 7.83
CA GLY A 99 18.44 -14.48 6.96
C GLY A 99 19.73 -14.68 6.16
N ASN A 100 20.30 -15.90 6.14
CA ASN A 100 21.49 -16.17 5.31
C ASN A 100 21.16 -16.20 3.81
N SER A 101 19.92 -16.51 3.44
CA SER A 101 19.42 -16.38 2.08
C SER A 101 17.95 -16.02 2.08
N PHE A 102 17.51 -15.38 0.99
CA PHE A 102 16.13 -14.93 0.83
C PHE A 102 15.59 -15.32 -0.54
N VAL A 103 14.29 -15.58 -0.59
CA VAL A 103 13.52 -15.84 -1.81
C VAL A 103 12.45 -14.77 -1.93
N SER A 104 12.34 -14.13 -3.09
CA SER A 104 11.25 -13.18 -3.36
C SER A 104 9.97 -13.93 -3.70
N LEU A 105 8.84 -13.49 -3.12
CA LEU A 105 7.55 -14.14 -3.27
C LEU A 105 6.49 -13.27 -3.96
N PHE A 106 6.74 -11.98 -4.16
CA PHE A 106 5.70 -11.04 -4.57
C PHE A 106 5.99 -10.32 -5.92
N ASP A 107 7.04 -10.72 -6.63
CA ASP A 107 7.55 -10.03 -7.84
C ASP A 107 6.56 -9.98 -9.00
N ASN A 108 5.65 -10.95 -9.10
CA ASN A 108 4.73 -11.09 -10.23
C ASN A 108 3.38 -10.40 -9.99
N GLN A 109 3.21 -9.75 -8.84
CA GLN A 109 1.97 -9.08 -8.52
C GLN A 109 1.84 -7.74 -9.26
N MET A 110 0.64 -7.17 -9.22
CA MET A 110 0.35 -5.90 -9.87
C MET A 110 1.19 -4.75 -9.30
N VAL A 111 1.49 -4.82 -8.00
CA VAL A 111 2.30 -3.86 -7.25
C VAL A 111 3.29 -4.61 -6.37
N MET A 112 4.44 -3.99 -6.10
CA MET A 112 5.46 -4.52 -5.17
C MET A 112 5.54 -3.72 -3.87
N THR A 113 4.69 -2.71 -3.71
CA THR A 113 4.68 -1.86 -2.52
C THR A 113 3.85 -2.51 -1.43
N ILE A 114 4.42 -2.59 -0.24
CA ILE A 114 3.78 -3.21 0.92
C ILE A 114 3.69 -2.20 2.06
N GLY A 115 2.57 -2.22 2.76
CA GLY A 115 2.34 -1.46 3.98
C GLY A 115 2.41 -2.33 5.23
N ASP A 116 1.90 -3.56 5.14
CA ASP A 116 1.85 -4.49 6.27
C ASP A 116 1.73 -5.93 5.80
N ILE A 117 2.15 -6.89 6.63
CA ILE A 117 1.94 -8.33 6.40
C ILE A 117 1.39 -8.99 7.66
N LYS A 118 0.69 -10.09 7.47
CA LYS A 118 0.31 -10.96 8.57
C LYS A 118 0.27 -12.41 8.12
N VAL A 119 0.84 -13.31 8.92
CA VAL A 119 0.92 -14.72 8.62
C VAL A 119 0.12 -15.52 9.64
N ASP A 120 -0.76 -16.37 9.14
CA ASP A 120 -1.33 -17.47 9.89
C ASP A 120 -0.41 -18.68 9.73
N TRP A 121 0.52 -18.82 10.65
CA TRP A 121 1.55 -19.86 10.62
C TRP A 121 1.01 -21.28 10.81
N GLN A 122 -0.20 -21.43 11.36
CA GLN A 122 -0.83 -22.72 11.57
C GLN A 122 -1.44 -23.29 10.27
N ASN A 123 -1.92 -22.38 9.40
CA ASN A 123 -2.61 -22.73 8.17
C ASN A 123 -1.82 -22.39 6.91
N ASP A 124 -0.56 -21.92 7.03
CA ASP A 124 0.30 -21.49 5.93
C ASP A 124 -0.32 -20.39 5.04
N ILE A 125 -1.09 -19.48 5.66
CA ILE A 125 -1.76 -18.39 4.96
C ILE A 125 -0.99 -17.10 5.18
N ILE A 126 -0.69 -16.40 4.09
CA ILE A 126 -0.01 -15.09 4.13
C ILE A 126 -0.97 -14.02 3.61
N TYR A 127 -1.11 -12.94 4.38
CA TYR A 127 -1.81 -11.73 3.96
C TYR A 127 -0.80 -10.61 3.72
N VAL A 128 -0.97 -9.89 2.61
CA VAL A 128 -0.17 -8.71 2.26
C VAL A 128 -1.10 -7.53 2.04
N GLY A 129 -0.97 -6.52 2.86
CA GLY A 129 -1.56 -5.21 2.65
C GLY A 129 -0.66 -4.37 1.77
N SER A 130 -1.11 -4.07 0.55
CA SER A 130 -0.29 -3.34 -0.40
C SER A 130 -0.33 -1.83 -0.21
N GLY A 131 0.70 -1.14 -0.73
CA GLY A 131 0.87 0.30 -0.63
C GLY A 131 1.57 0.73 0.65
N GLU A 132 2.70 1.41 0.50
CA GLU A 132 3.52 1.86 1.63
C GLU A 132 2.71 2.76 2.58
N ASN A 133 2.69 2.42 3.87
CA ASN A 133 1.95 3.15 4.90
C ASN A 133 2.68 4.39 5.45
N ASN A 134 3.98 4.52 5.19
CA ASN A 134 4.76 5.68 5.60
C ASN A 134 4.64 6.79 4.57
N SER A 135 3.90 7.85 4.87
CA SER A 135 3.76 9.02 3.98
C SER A 135 5.12 9.67 3.72
N SER A 136 5.61 9.57 2.49
CA SER A 136 6.83 10.21 2.03
C SER A 136 6.71 10.65 0.57
N ARG A 137 7.74 11.31 0.05
CA ARG A 137 7.80 11.74 -1.37
C ARG A 137 7.74 10.56 -2.35
N SER A 138 8.14 9.39 -1.92
CA SER A 138 8.24 8.17 -2.72
C SER A 138 7.31 7.06 -2.25
N SER A 139 6.20 7.40 -1.59
CA SER A 139 5.18 6.43 -1.23
C SER A 139 4.34 6.09 -2.45
N TYR A 140 4.44 4.84 -2.88
CA TYR A 140 3.70 4.32 -4.01
C TYR A 140 2.42 3.63 -3.55
N SER A 141 1.34 3.84 -4.29
CA SER A 141 0.05 3.22 -4.01
C SER A 141 0.07 1.72 -4.24
N GLY A 142 -0.64 1.02 -3.39
CA GLY A 142 -0.98 -0.38 -3.55
C GLY A 142 -2.29 -0.59 -4.32
N ASN A 143 -2.82 -1.80 -4.21
CA ASN A 143 -4.07 -2.23 -4.84
C ASN A 143 -4.88 -3.15 -3.90
N GLY A 144 -5.00 -2.76 -2.64
CA GLY A 144 -5.74 -3.51 -1.63
C GLY A 144 -4.94 -4.63 -0.99
N ILE A 145 -5.64 -5.72 -0.68
CA ILE A 145 -5.10 -6.84 0.09
C ILE A 145 -4.93 -8.06 -0.81
N TYR A 146 -3.84 -8.76 -0.60
CA TYR A 146 -3.54 -10.03 -1.25
C TYR A 146 -3.48 -11.13 -0.20
N LYS A 147 -3.91 -12.34 -0.60
CA LYS A 147 -3.87 -13.56 0.19
C LYS A 147 -3.17 -14.66 -0.59
N SER A 148 -2.28 -15.38 0.05
CA SER A 148 -1.74 -16.65 -0.42
C SER A 148 -2.15 -17.76 0.53
N VAL A 149 -2.48 -18.92 -0.02
CA VAL A 149 -2.81 -20.16 0.73
C VAL A 149 -1.84 -21.29 0.40
N ASP A 150 -0.71 -20.94 -0.23
CA ASP A 150 0.29 -21.90 -0.72
C ASP A 150 1.73 -21.42 -0.47
N ASN A 151 1.93 -20.75 0.66
CA ASN A 151 3.23 -20.19 1.08
C ASN A 151 3.84 -19.23 0.06
N GLY A 152 3.02 -18.33 -0.50
CA GLY A 152 3.47 -17.27 -1.38
C GLY A 152 3.74 -17.67 -2.82
N LYS A 153 3.37 -18.90 -3.25
CA LYS A 153 3.55 -19.35 -4.64
C LYS A 153 2.53 -18.73 -5.57
N SER A 154 1.30 -18.56 -5.10
CA SER A 154 0.23 -17.84 -5.80
C SER A 154 -0.47 -16.85 -4.87
N TRP A 155 -1.11 -15.84 -5.45
CA TRP A 155 -1.73 -14.74 -4.73
C TRP A 155 -3.06 -14.35 -5.35
N ASP A 156 -4.08 -14.24 -4.52
CA ASP A 156 -5.37 -13.68 -4.87
C ASP A 156 -5.52 -12.28 -4.28
N ASN A 157 -5.99 -11.32 -5.09
CA ASN A 157 -6.42 -10.04 -4.55
C ASN A 157 -7.80 -10.19 -3.94
N ILE A 158 -7.93 -9.95 -2.64
CA ILE A 158 -9.14 -10.17 -1.86
C ILE A 158 -9.89 -8.88 -1.51
N GLY A 159 -9.65 -7.79 -2.23
CA GLY A 159 -10.44 -6.56 -2.14
C GLY A 159 -9.73 -5.34 -1.58
N LEU A 160 -10.49 -4.32 -1.23
CA LEU A 160 -10.04 -2.98 -0.82
C LEU A 160 -9.10 -2.34 -1.84
N GLN A 161 -9.42 -2.48 -3.13
CA GLN A 161 -8.53 -2.11 -4.24
C GLN A 161 -8.36 -0.59 -4.39
N GLU A 162 -9.30 0.20 -3.90
CA GLU A 162 -9.20 1.67 -3.88
C GLU A 162 -8.58 2.21 -2.59
N SER A 163 -8.17 1.34 -1.65
CA SER A 163 -7.54 1.79 -0.39
C SER A 163 -6.21 2.50 -0.59
N HIS A 164 -5.47 2.18 -1.64
CA HIS A 164 -4.12 2.62 -1.97
C HIS A 164 -3.05 2.25 -0.92
N HIS A 165 -3.35 2.34 0.37
CA HIS A 165 -2.38 2.11 1.44
C HIS A 165 -3.03 1.37 2.60
N ILE A 166 -2.49 0.21 2.93
CA ILE A 166 -2.88 -0.59 4.09
C ILE A 166 -1.86 -0.37 5.19
N GLY A 167 -2.34 -0.01 6.38
CA GLY A 167 -1.50 0.31 7.52
C GLY A 167 -1.24 -0.88 8.44
N ARG A 168 -2.27 -1.71 8.66
CA ARG A 168 -2.18 -2.87 9.55
C ARG A 168 -3.18 -3.95 9.16
N ILE A 169 -2.78 -5.21 9.31
CA ILE A 169 -3.63 -6.40 9.21
C ILE A 169 -3.55 -7.16 10.55
N ILE A 170 -4.69 -7.51 11.12
CA ILE A 170 -4.79 -8.33 12.31
C ILE A 170 -5.67 -9.54 12.02
N ILE A 171 -5.16 -10.73 12.34
CA ILE A 171 -5.92 -11.98 12.34
C ILE A 171 -6.34 -12.27 13.79
N HIS A 172 -7.59 -12.67 13.99
CA HIS A 172 -8.05 -13.07 15.33
C HIS A 172 -7.33 -14.35 15.79
N PRO A 173 -6.75 -14.37 17.00
CA PRO A 173 -5.86 -15.45 17.42
C PRO A 173 -6.56 -16.82 17.53
N GLN A 174 -7.89 -16.86 17.74
CA GLN A 174 -8.66 -18.09 17.89
C GLN A 174 -9.57 -18.40 16.70
N ASN A 175 -9.70 -17.49 15.74
CA ASN A 175 -10.51 -17.69 14.53
C ASN A 175 -9.91 -16.95 13.34
N PRO A 176 -9.13 -17.63 12.48
CA PRO A 176 -8.42 -17.01 11.37
C PRO A 176 -9.34 -16.46 10.25
N ASP A 177 -10.63 -16.80 10.25
CA ASP A 177 -11.59 -16.19 9.32
C ASP A 177 -11.92 -14.73 9.71
N ILE A 178 -11.64 -14.33 10.95
CA ILE A 178 -11.87 -12.97 11.41
C ILE A 178 -10.61 -12.13 11.23
N ILE A 179 -10.71 -11.11 10.37
CA ILE A 179 -9.59 -10.25 10.02
C ILE A 179 -10.01 -8.79 10.16
N TRP A 180 -9.13 -7.96 10.68
CA TRP A 180 -9.28 -6.49 10.67
C TRP A 180 -8.16 -5.87 9.86
N VAL A 181 -8.50 -4.76 9.20
CA VAL A 181 -7.57 -4.00 8.36
C VAL A 181 -7.71 -2.52 8.64
N ALA A 182 -6.59 -1.86 8.89
CA ALA A 182 -6.48 -0.41 8.89
C ALA A 182 -6.18 0.07 7.47
N SER A 183 -7.09 0.86 6.90
CA SER A 183 -6.92 1.48 5.59
C SER A 183 -6.66 2.98 5.72
N LEU A 184 -5.54 3.45 5.17
CA LEU A 184 -5.23 4.88 5.11
C LEU A 184 -6.00 5.56 3.97
N GLY A 185 -6.33 4.84 2.90
CA GLY A 185 -6.86 5.42 1.66
C GLY A 185 -5.79 6.16 0.85
N HIS A 186 -6.20 7.06 -0.01
CA HIS A 186 -5.30 7.83 -0.88
C HIS A 186 -4.50 8.87 -0.08
N LEU A 187 -3.20 9.03 -0.31
CA LEU A 187 -2.39 10.05 0.35
C LEU A 187 -2.70 11.47 -0.14
N TYR A 188 -3.06 11.62 -1.42
CA TYR A 188 -3.12 12.92 -2.09
C TYR A 188 -4.50 13.28 -2.65
N SER A 189 -5.51 12.46 -2.41
CA SER A 189 -6.89 12.69 -2.83
C SER A 189 -7.88 12.13 -1.82
N SER A 190 -9.15 12.49 -1.93
CA SER A 190 -10.23 11.84 -1.16
C SER A 190 -10.36 10.36 -1.56
N SER A 191 -10.79 9.55 -0.62
CA SER A 191 -11.07 8.12 -0.81
C SER A 191 -12.15 7.68 0.16
N ASN A 192 -13.06 6.86 -0.30
CA ASN A 192 -14.10 6.24 0.54
C ASN A 192 -13.67 4.90 1.15
N GLU A 193 -12.56 4.32 0.68
CA GLU A 193 -11.96 3.12 1.29
C GLU A 193 -10.94 3.51 2.37
N ARG A 194 -11.41 4.22 3.39
CA ARG A 194 -10.64 4.63 4.57
C ARG A 194 -11.25 4.07 5.84
N GLY A 195 -10.42 3.95 6.88
CA GLY A 195 -10.87 3.55 8.20
C GLY A 195 -10.56 2.11 8.53
N VAL A 196 -11.42 1.45 9.32
CA VAL A 196 -11.20 0.07 9.76
C VAL A 196 -12.21 -0.85 9.10
N TYR A 197 -11.70 -1.88 8.46
CA TYR A 197 -12.49 -2.93 7.83
C TYR A 197 -12.38 -4.23 8.61
N LYS A 198 -13.45 -5.02 8.58
CA LYS A 198 -13.51 -6.35 9.18
C LYS A 198 -14.05 -7.35 8.16
N SER A 199 -13.40 -8.49 8.07
CA SER A 199 -13.90 -9.70 7.43
C SER A 199 -14.30 -10.73 8.49
N LEU A 200 -15.24 -11.61 8.15
CA LEU A 200 -15.66 -12.78 8.95
C LEU A 200 -15.52 -14.09 8.16
N ASP A 201 -14.94 -14.03 6.99
CA ASP A 201 -14.88 -15.11 5.99
C ASP A 201 -13.48 -15.22 5.36
N GLY A 202 -12.44 -14.91 6.12
CA GLY A 202 -11.05 -15.04 5.66
C GLY A 202 -10.66 -14.05 4.56
N GLY A 203 -11.37 -12.91 4.47
CA GLY A 203 -11.08 -11.84 3.51
C GLY A 203 -11.90 -11.90 2.22
N LEU A 204 -12.90 -12.80 2.11
CA LEU A 204 -13.76 -12.86 0.93
C LEU A 204 -14.71 -11.66 0.84
N THR A 205 -15.21 -11.18 1.99
CA THR A 205 -16.01 -9.96 2.08
C THR A 205 -15.50 -9.02 3.18
N TRP A 206 -15.70 -7.71 2.96
CA TRP A 206 -15.24 -6.67 3.88
C TRP A 206 -16.39 -5.77 4.30
N THR A 207 -16.48 -5.51 5.61
CA THR A 207 -17.42 -4.54 6.18
C THR A 207 -16.63 -3.41 6.81
N ASN A 208 -16.92 -2.17 6.44
CA ASN A 208 -16.36 -1.00 7.12
C ASN A 208 -16.95 -0.89 8.54
N LYS A 209 -16.10 -0.89 9.55
CA LYS A 209 -16.47 -0.81 10.97
C LYS A 209 -16.19 0.55 11.59
N LEU A 210 -15.27 1.30 11.02
CA LEU A 210 -14.99 2.67 11.43
C LEU A 210 -14.66 3.51 10.20
N TYR A 211 -15.55 4.43 9.89
CA TYR A 211 -15.36 5.44 8.86
C TYR A 211 -15.62 6.81 9.45
N VAL A 212 -14.71 7.73 9.26
CA VAL A 212 -14.85 9.12 9.75
C VAL A 212 -15.25 10.04 8.60
N ASN A 213 -14.46 10.08 7.54
CA ASN A 213 -14.70 10.83 6.31
C ASN A 213 -13.68 10.44 5.22
N ASP A 214 -13.83 10.99 4.02
CA ASP A 214 -12.98 10.71 2.85
C ASP A 214 -11.52 11.16 2.99
N TYR A 215 -11.12 11.78 4.10
CA TYR A 215 -9.77 12.30 4.33
C TYR A 215 -9.08 11.71 5.55
N THR A 216 -9.82 10.97 6.40
CA THR A 216 -9.30 10.38 7.64
C THR A 216 -9.20 8.88 7.50
N GLY A 217 -7.99 8.34 7.51
CA GLY A 217 -7.71 6.90 7.46
C GLY A 217 -7.31 6.34 8.82
N ALA A 218 -7.23 5.02 8.91
CA ALA A 218 -6.63 4.30 10.03
C ALA A 218 -5.25 3.77 9.60
N ILE A 219 -4.25 3.92 10.48
CA ILE A 219 -2.87 3.50 10.18
C ILE A 219 -2.44 2.28 10.97
N ASP A 220 -2.98 2.12 12.17
CA ASP A 220 -2.58 1.03 13.05
C ASP A 220 -3.78 0.49 13.84
N LEU A 221 -3.69 -0.78 14.24
CA LEU A 221 -4.68 -1.50 15.04
C LEU A 221 -3.95 -2.41 16.02
N VAL A 222 -4.55 -2.63 17.16
CA VAL A 222 -4.14 -3.62 18.16
C VAL A 222 -5.37 -4.38 18.62
N ILE A 223 -5.24 -5.68 18.81
CA ILE A 223 -6.26 -6.52 19.43
C ILE A 223 -5.90 -6.73 20.90
N ASP A 224 -6.89 -6.61 21.75
CA ASP A 224 -6.82 -6.99 23.17
C ASP A 224 -7.26 -8.44 23.30
N GLU A 225 -6.40 -9.32 23.86
CA GLU A 225 -6.60 -10.78 23.98
C GLU A 225 -7.29 -11.15 25.30
#